data_aa96fe4aa98afcd094c0a7c91e4b525e
#
_entry.id   aa96fe4aa98afcd094c0a7c91e4b525e
#
_cell.length_a   1.000
_cell.length_b   1.000
_cell.length_c   1.000
_cell.angle_alpha   90.00
_cell.angle_beta   90.00
_cell.angle_gamma   90.00
#
_symmetry.space_group_name_H-M   'P 1'
#
loop_
_entity.id
_entity.type
_entity.pdbx_description
1 polymer ?
#
loop_
_entity_poly.entity_id
_entity_poly.type
_entity_poly.pdbx_seq_one_letter_code
_entity_poly.pdbx_strand_id
1 'polypeptide(L)'
;MNPPFARHLLLAPLIALACAGAQAQSITDAAGDFLPTYTGPQNGDVDVVSAFAGYNPGNDTFSFSGTFADAVGITPGAFYVWGLDRGAGTERFVAGSPSVGQGVKFDAAIFLRPDGTARVTTFIGSAATATEVGAGTARIVGNTISGSISGSLLASTGFAKSDYTWNLWPRIGTTNNTISDFAPNGMNVPVAAVPEPTTYALMAMGLVAIGFARPKQPGQQLIG
;
A
#
# COMPACT_ATOMS: atom_id res chain seq x y z
N MET A 1 68.18 29.89 2.78
CA MET A 1 67.37 28.91 3.53
C MET A 1 65.91 29.25 3.34
N ASN A 2 65.21 28.55 2.43
CA ASN A 2 63.79 28.73 2.21
C ASN A 2 63.01 27.69 3.01
N PRO A 3 61.91 28.08 3.69
CA PRO A 3 61.07 27.09 4.41
C PRO A 3 60.14 26.36 3.43
N PRO A 4 59.75 25.11 3.71
CA PRO A 4 58.90 24.32 2.85
C PRO A 4 57.43 24.73 3.02
N PHE A 5 56.74 24.90 1.88
CA PHE A 5 55.29 25.10 1.81
C PHE A 5 54.57 23.84 2.26
N ALA A 6 53.86 23.93 3.36
CA ALA A 6 52.93 22.91 3.81
C ALA A 6 51.66 22.91 2.94
N ARG A 7 51.45 21.87 2.14
CA ARG A 7 50.19 21.62 1.41
C ARG A 7 49.16 21.12 2.38
N HIS A 8 48.18 21.95 2.74
CA HIS A 8 47.01 21.50 3.45
C HIS A 8 46.10 20.73 2.49
N LEU A 9 46.07 19.40 2.64
CA LEU A 9 45.06 18.55 2.01
C LEU A 9 43.75 18.77 2.77
N LEU A 10 42.81 19.49 2.18
CA LEU A 10 41.43 19.57 2.66
C LEU A 10 40.72 18.27 2.31
N LEU A 11 40.61 17.37 3.27
CA LEU A 11 39.73 16.21 3.21
C LEU A 11 38.31 16.72 3.34
N ALA A 12 37.56 16.74 2.25
CA ALA A 12 36.12 16.96 2.29
C ALA A 12 35.44 15.68 2.83
N PRO A 13 34.65 15.75 3.90
CA PRO A 13 33.90 14.59 4.35
C PRO A 13 32.81 14.25 3.33
N LEU A 14 32.89 13.07 2.73
CA LEU A 14 31.84 12.48 1.90
C LEU A 14 30.70 12.05 2.84
N ILE A 15 29.69 12.92 3.01
CA ILE A 15 28.48 12.55 3.73
C ILE A 15 27.68 11.65 2.80
N ALA A 16 27.82 10.34 2.98
CA ALA A 16 26.94 9.35 2.40
C ALA A 16 25.57 9.45 3.11
N LEU A 17 24.66 10.22 2.52
CA LEU A 17 23.26 10.24 2.95
C LEU A 17 22.65 8.89 2.55
N ALA A 18 22.61 7.95 3.48
CA ALA A 18 21.86 6.70 3.32
C ALA A 18 20.37 7.09 3.26
N CYS A 19 19.83 7.22 2.07
CA CYS A 19 18.39 7.22 1.85
C CYS A 19 17.89 5.80 2.20
N ALA A 20 17.53 5.57 3.46
CA ALA A 20 16.69 4.45 3.82
C ALA A 20 15.33 4.69 3.14
N GLY A 21 15.16 4.12 1.95
CA GLY A 21 13.86 4.07 1.29
C GLY A 21 12.93 3.32 2.24
N ALA A 22 11.86 3.98 2.72
CA ALA A 22 10.80 3.30 3.41
C ALA A 22 10.25 2.24 2.46
N GLN A 23 10.59 0.99 2.71
CA GLN A 23 10.03 -0.16 1.98
C GLN A 23 8.57 -0.24 2.39
N ALA A 24 7.68 -0.17 1.42
CA ALA A 24 6.27 -0.45 1.64
C ALA A 24 6.16 -1.90 2.13
N GLN A 25 5.84 -2.07 3.41
CA GLN A 25 5.85 -3.38 4.05
C GLN A 25 4.55 -4.11 3.71
N SER A 26 4.65 -5.20 2.93
CA SER A 26 3.58 -6.19 2.80
C SER A 26 3.54 -7.08 4.03
N ILE A 27 2.35 -7.54 4.40
CA ILE A 27 2.20 -8.64 5.35
C ILE A 27 2.33 -9.97 4.63
N THR A 28 2.74 -11.01 5.34
CA THR A 28 2.69 -12.41 4.91
C THR A 28 1.62 -13.14 5.68
N ASP A 29 1.01 -14.14 5.06
CA ASP A 29 0.01 -15.01 5.64
C ASP A 29 0.32 -16.48 5.34
N ALA A 30 -0.30 -17.40 6.07
CA ALA A 30 -0.03 -18.83 5.90
C ALA A 30 -0.93 -19.39 4.80
N ALA A 31 -0.37 -20.19 3.88
CA ALA A 31 -1.18 -20.86 2.89
C ALA A 31 -1.96 -22.03 3.50
N GLY A 32 -3.24 -22.17 3.12
CA GLY A 32 -4.13 -23.27 3.49
C GLY A 32 -4.82 -23.07 4.85
N ASP A 33 -4.80 -21.87 5.43
CA ASP A 33 -5.42 -21.58 6.73
C ASP A 33 -6.84 -21.00 6.61
N PHE A 34 -7.63 -21.54 5.70
CA PHE A 34 -9.01 -21.17 5.49
C PHE A 34 -9.81 -21.12 6.80
N LEU A 35 -10.69 -20.15 6.91
CA LEU A 35 -11.59 -20.06 8.06
C LEU A 35 -12.41 -21.35 8.22
N PRO A 36 -12.51 -21.92 9.42
CA PRO A 36 -13.30 -23.14 9.65
C PRO A 36 -14.80 -23.00 9.30
N THR A 37 -15.27 -21.76 9.21
CA THR A 37 -16.65 -21.42 8.87
C THR A 37 -16.87 -21.26 7.37
N TYR A 38 -15.81 -21.27 6.57
CA TYR A 38 -15.90 -21.11 5.12
C TYR A 38 -16.55 -22.34 4.48
N THR A 39 -17.54 -22.11 3.62
CA THR A 39 -18.32 -23.16 2.95
C THR A 39 -18.13 -23.22 1.45
N GLY A 40 -17.25 -22.38 0.90
CA GLY A 40 -16.93 -22.33 -0.52
C GLY A 40 -15.83 -23.29 -0.94
N PRO A 41 -15.46 -23.28 -2.23
CA PRO A 41 -14.30 -24.02 -2.74
C PRO A 41 -12.99 -23.51 -2.11
N GLN A 42 -12.18 -24.43 -1.60
CA GLN A 42 -10.87 -24.10 -1.02
C GLN A 42 -9.79 -24.06 -2.13
N ASN A 43 -10.03 -23.23 -3.16
CA ASN A 43 -9.06 -22.99 -4.21
C ASN A 43 -8.04 -21.94 -3.74
N GLY A 44 -6.82 -22.04 -4.24
CA GLY A 44 -5.74 -21.16 -3.79
C GLY A 44 -5.92 -19.68 -4.13
N ASP A 45 -6.81 -19.31 -5.07
CA ASP A 45 -7.09 -17.91 -5.39
C ASP A 45 -7.96 -17.20 -4.33
N VAL A 46 -8.49 -17.92 -3.36
CA VAL A 46 -9.18 -17.36 -2.19
C VAL A 46 -8.43 -17.64 -0.87
N ASP A 47 -7.15 -17.97 -0.97
CA ASP A 47 -6.20 -18.26 0.10
C ASP A 47 -5.07 -17.21 0.03
N VAL A 48 -5.01 -16.29 0.98
CA VAL A 48 -4.07 -15.16 0.95
C VAL A 48 -2.70 -15.65 1.41
N VAL A 49 -1.64 -15.31 0.68
CA VAL A 49 -0.24 -15.56 1.10
C VAL A 49 0.54 -14.28 1.37
N SER A 50 0.11 -13.17 0.78
CA SER A 50 0.60 -11.85 1.18
C SER A 50 -0.38 -10.74 0.78
N ALA A 51 -0.36 -9.64 1.52
CA ALA A 51 -1.22 -8.51 1.25
C ALA A 51 -0.52 -7.19 1.56
N PHE A 52 -1.01 -6.13 0.91
CA PHE A 52 -0.47 -4.79 1.03
C PHE A 52 -1.60 -3.77 0.90
N ALA A 53 -1.53 -2.71 1.70
CA ALA A 53 -2.19 -1.45 1.44
C ALA A 53 -1.27 -0.28 1.79
N GLY A 54 -1.18 0.71 0.92
CA GLY A 54 -0.35 1.88 1.11
C GLY A 54 -1.05 3.17 0.72
N TYR A 55 -0.60 4.28 1.29
CA TYR A 55 -1.09 5.61 0.99
C TYR A 55 0.04 6.53 0.53
N ASN A 56 -0.18 7.20 -0.59
CA ASN A 56 0.70 8.24 -1.12
C ASN A 56 0.05 9.61 -0.92
N PRO A 57 0.58 10.44 0.01
CA PRO A 57 0.03 11.78 0.26
C PRO A 57 0.28 12.76 -0.89
N GLY A 58 1.32 12.54 -1.72
CA GLY A 58 1.68 13.45 -2.81
C GLY A 58 0.62 13.51 -3.92
N ASN A 59 -0.10 12.42 -4.15
CA ASN A 59 -1.17 12.34 -5.15
C ASN A 59 -2.53 11.90 -4.59
N ASP A 60 -2.66 11.83 -3.26
CA ASP A 60 -3.85 11.41 -2.53
C ASP A 60 -4.42 10.06 -3.07
N THR A 61 -3.58 9.02 -3.11
CA THR A 61 -3.93 7.72 -3.67
C THR A 61 -3.62 6.59 -2.70
N PHE A 62 -4.57 5.68 -2.53
CA PHE A 62 -4.38 4.40 -1.88
C PHE A 62 -4.06 3.32 -2.92
N SER A 63 -3.08 2.48 -2.63
CA SER A 63 -2.71 1.32 -3.44
C SER A 63 -2.91 0.05 -2.65
N PHE A 64 -3.49 -0.96 -3.29
CA PHE A 64 -3.80 -2.26 -2.72
C PHE A 64 -3.19 -3.36 -3.56
N SER A 65 -2.70 -4.44 -2.93
CA SER A 65 -2.23 -5.63 -3.62
C SER A 65 -2.42 -6.86 -2.72
N GLY A 66 -2.91 -7.94 -3.30
CA GLY A 66 -3.03 -9.25 -2.63
C GLY A 66 -2.45 -10.33 -3.53
N THR A 67 -1.61 -11.19 -2.97
CA THR A 67 -1.06 -12.38 -3.62
C THR A 67 -1.66 -13.61 -2.94
N PHE A 68 -2.09 -14.55 -3.74
CA PHE A 68 -2.83 -15.74 -3.34
C PHE A 68 -2.02 -17.01 -3.64
N ALA A 69 -2.41 -18.13 -3.04
CA ALA A 69 -1.72 -19.39 -3.22
C ALA A 69 -1.83 -19.92 -4.68
N ASP A 70 -2.86 -19.50 -5.44
CA ASP A 70 -3.03 -19.86 -6.84
C ASP A 70 -3.49 -18.67 -7.69
N ALA A 71 -3.62 -18.88 -9.01
CA ALA A 71 -3.97 -17.84 -9.99
C ALA A 71 -5.34 -17.21 -9.69
N VAL A 72 -5.39 -15.89 -9.69
CA VAL A 72 -6.63 -15.11 -9.44
C VAL A 72 -7.67 -15.39 -10.51
N GLY A 73 -8.92 -15.68 -10.07
CA GLY A 73 -10.08 -15.85 -10.94
C GLY A 73 -10.43 -17.29 -11.29
N ILE A 74 -9.79 -18.28 -10.67
CA ILE A 74 -10.16 -19.69 -10.83
C ILE A 74 -11.42 -20.07 -10.04
N THR A 75 -11.74 -19.35 -8.96
CA THR A 75 -12.97 -19.53 -8.19
C THR A 75 -14.08 -18.64 -8.76
N PRO A 76 -15.15 -19.22 -9.33
CA PRO A 76 -16.25 -18.44 -9.88
C PRO A 76 -16.93 -17.54 -8.82
N GLY A 77 -17.07 -16.26 -9.15
CA GLY A 77 -17.72 -15.28 -8.27
C GLY A 77 -16.85 -14.81 -7.10
N ALA A 78 -15.58 -15.19 -7.04
CA ALA A 78 -14.64 -14.67 -6.06
C ALA A 78 -14.37 -13.17 -6.29
N PHE A 79 -14.22 -12.44 -5.19
CA PHE A 79 -13.75 -11.07 -5.16
C PHE A 79 -12.95 -10.80 -3.87
N TYR A 80 -12.15 -9.77 -3.91
CA TYR A 80 -11.14 -9.48 -2.91
C TYR A 80 -11.44 -8.15 -2.25
N VAL A 81 -11.50 -8.11 -0.92
CA VAL A 81 -12.00 -6.96 -0.18
C VAL A 81 -10.95 -6.47 0.82
N TRP A 82 -10.51 -5.23 0.65
CA TRP A 82 -9.76 -4.52 1.70
C TRP A 82 -10.74 -3.71 2.54
N GLY A 83 -10.87 -4.07 3.82
CA GLY A 83 -11.54 -3.23 4.81
C GLY A 83 -10.60 -2.20 5.37
N LEU A 84 -11.01 -0.95 5.40
CA LEU A 84 -10.28 0.14 6.03
C LEU A 84 -11.03 0.67 7.24
N ASP A 85 -10.32 0.84 8.34
CA ASP A 85 -10.73 1.68 9.46
C ASP A 85 -10.15 3.09 9.26
N ARG A 86 -11.03 4.05 9.02
CA ARG A 86 -10.71 5.46 8.78
C ARG A 86 -10.89 6.33 10.04
N GLY A 87 -11.19 5.66 11.19
CA GLY A 87 -11.40 6.28 12.51
C GLY A 87 -12.75 5.95 13.16
N ALA A 88 -13.73 5.43 12.39
CA ALA A 88 -15.03 4.98 12.89
C ALA A 88 -15.31 3.50 12.60
N GLY A 89 -14.25 2.72 12.34
CA GLY A 89 -14.33 1.30 12.05
C GLY A 89 -14.89 0.49 13.21
N THR A 90 -15.71 -0.52 12.89
CA THR A 90 -16.27 -1.48 13.86
C THR A 90 -16.08 -2.90 13.36
N GLU A 91 -16.15 -3.87 14.26
CA GLU A 91 -16.10 -5.32 13.97
C GLU A 91 -17.42 -5.81 13.37
N ARG A 92 -17.68 -5.47 12.10
CA ARG A 92 -18.97 -5.68 11.44
C ARG A 92 -19.34 -7.16 11.26
N PHE A 93 -18.34 -8.05 11.17
CA PHE A 93 -18.57 -9.48 10.98
C PHE A 93 -18.93 -10.23 12.25
N VAL A 94 -18.58 -9.68 13.42
CA VAL A 94 -18.85 -10.32 14.72
C VAL A 94 -20.35 -10.43 15.00
N ALA A 95 -21.16 -9.46 14.51
CA ALA A 95 -22.61 -9.49 14.64
C ALA A 95 -23.32 -10.44 13.67
N GLY A 96 -22.59 -11.02 12.70
CA GLY A 96 -23.13 -11.94 11.70
C GLY A 96 -23.21 -13.40 12.19
N SER A 97 -23.79 -14.25 11.35
CA SER A 97 -23.83 -15.70 11.58
C SER A 97 -23.25 -16.43 10.36
N PRO A 98 -22.15 -17.20 10.53
CA PRO A 98 -21.35 -17.35 11.75
C PRO A 98 -20.66 -16.03 12.15
N SER A 99 -20.35 -15.87 13.44
CA SER A 99 -19.51 -14.77 13.93
C SER A 99 -18.06 -15.03 13.54
N VAL A 100 -17.45 -14.11 12.78
CA VAL A 100 -16.04 -14.19 12.32
C VAL A 100 -15.36 -12.82 12.42
N GLY A 101 -14.07 -12.75 12.13
CA GLY A 101 -13.34 -11.49 11.98
C GLY A 101 -13.26 -10.65 13.26
N GLN A 102 -13.13 -11.29 14.43
CA GLN A 102 -12.82 -10.59 15.67
C GLN A 102 -11.52 -9.80 15.50
N GLY A 103 -11.50 -8.54 15.94
CA GLY A 103 -10.36 -7.64 15.76
C GLY A 103 -10.29 -6.96 14.37
N VAL A 104 -11.08 -7.40 13.38
CA VAL A 104 -11.14 -6.79 12.05
C VAL A 104 -12.16 -5.66 12.04
N LYS A 105 -11.67 -4.42 12.03
CA LYS A 105 -12.50 -3.20 12.09
C LYS A 105 -12.47 -2.49 10.75
N PHE A 106 -13.63 -2.02 10.29
CA PHE A 106 -13.69 -1.20 9.09
C PHE A 106 -14.95 -0.32 9.04
N ASP A 107 -14.82 0.81 8.37
CA ASP A 107 -15.90 1.72 7.97
C ASP A 107 -15.84 2.07 6.48
N ALA A 108 -14.89 1.48 5.74
CA ALA A 108 -14.89 1.42 4.28
C ALA A 108 -14.44 0.03 3.81
N ALA A 109 -14.92 -0.38 2.64
CA ALA A 109 -14.52 -1.63 1.99
C ALA A 109 -14.24 -1.35 0.51
N ILE A 110 -13.08 -1.78 0.03
CA ILE A 110 -12.61 -1.70 -1.33
C ILE A 110 -12.70 -3.09 -1.94
N PHE A 111 -13.51 -3.24 -2.96
CA PHE A 111 -13.72 -4.49 -3.67
C PHE A 111 -12.92 -4.45 -4.97
N LEU A 112 -11.99 -5.38 -5.14
CA LEU A 112 -11.32 -5.63 -6.42
C LEU A 112 -11.84 -6.94 -7.00
N ARG A 113 -12.20 -6.91 -8.29
CA ARG A 113 -12.80 -8.07 -8.99
C ARG A 113 -11.93 -8.57 -10.12
N PRO A 114 -11.98 -9.88 -10.42
CA PRO A 114 -11.22 -10.46 -11.53
C PRO A 114 -11.58 -9.90 -12.91
N ASP A 115 -12.75 -9.29 -13.07
CA ASP A 115 -13.19 -8.63 -14.31
C ASP A 115 -12.54 -7.26 -14.55
N GLY A 116 -11.63 -6.83 -13.67
CA GLY A 116 -10.93 -5.55 -13.75
C GLY A 116 -11.68 -4.37 -13.14
N THR A 117 -12.88 -4.58 -12.59
CA THR A 117 -13.66 -3.54 -11.93
C THR A 117 -13.33 -3.43 -10.44
N ALA A 118 -13.66 -2.27 -9.86
CA ALA A 118 -13.58 -2.04 -8.43
C ALA A 118 -14.82 -1.30 -7.91
N ARG A 119 -15.08 -1.45 -6.62
CA ARG A 119 -16.11 -0.70 -5.91
C ARG A 119 -15.58 -0.25 -4.56
N VAL A 120 -15.90 0.97 -4.17
CA VAL A 120 -15.69 1.48 -2.82
C VAL A 120 -17.05 1.56 -2.12
N THR A 121 -17.16 0.99 -0.94
CA THR A 121 -18.35 1.12 -0.09
C THR A 121 -17.91 1.75 1.23
N THR A 122 -18.53 2.87 1.60
CA THR A 122 -18.30 3.54 2.88
C THR A 122 -19.50 3.37 3.78
N PHE A 123 -19.26 3.31 5.09
CA PHE A 123 -20.29 3.07 6.09
C PHE A 123 -20.31 4.23 7.10
N ILE A 124 -21.54 4.68 7.42
CA ILE A 124 -21.81 5.62 8.51
C ILE A 124 -22.89 4.97 9.38
N GLY A 125 -22.51 4.44 10.52
CA GLY A 125 -23.38 3.57 11.31
C GLY A 125 -23.81 2.34 10.52
N SER A 126 -25.12 2.15 10.29
CA SER A 126 -25.69 1.07 9.48
C SER A 126 -25.86 1.46 8.00
N ALA A 127 -25.77 2.73 7.64
CA ALA A 127 -25.93 3.19 6.26
C ALA A 127 -24.66 2.87 5.45
N ALA A 128 -24.86 2.42 4.20
CA ALA A 128 -23.78 2.12 3.26
C ALA A 128 -23.98 2.93 1.98
N THR A 129 -22.89 3.55 1.51
CA THR A 129 -22.85 4.24 0.21
C THR A 129 -21.82 3.55 -0.66
N ALA A 130 -22.23 3.07 -1.82
CA ALA A 130 -21.39 2.39 -2.79
C ALA A 130 -21.08 3.29 -3.98
N THR A 131 -19.82 3.29 -4.40
CA THR A 131 -19.34 3.98 -5.61
C THR A 131 -18.60 2.96 -6.48
N GLU A 132 -19.10 2.72 -7.69
CA GLU A 132 -18.38 1.89 -8.66
C GLU A 132 -17.21 2.67 -9.24
N VAL A 133 -16.05 2.03 -9.28
CA VAL A 133 -14.84 2.57 -9.89
C VAL A 133 -14.59 1.80 -11.18
N GLY A 134 -14.36 2.52 -12.26
CA GLY A 134 -14.41 1.98 -13.63
C GLY A 134 -13.48 0.80 -13.91
N ALA A 135 -13.70 0.17 -15.06
CA ALA A 135 -12.87 -0.92 -15.56
C ALA A 135 -11.39 -0.51 -15.67
N GLY A 136 -10.49 -1.46 -15.44
CA GLY A 136 -9.03 -1.22 -15.41
C GLY A 136 -8.51 -0.75 -14.06
N THR A 137 -9.38 -0.55 -13.05
CA THR A 137 -8.96 -0.22 -11.69
C THR A 137 -8.33 -1.43 -10.99
N ALA A 138 -8.93 -2.62 -11.14
CA ALA A 138 -8.32 -3.87 -10.70
C ALA A 138 -7.46 -4.45 -11.82
N ARG A 139 -6.22 -4.84 -11.48
CA ARG A 139 -5.26 -5.47 -12.40
C ARG A 139 -4.84 -6.83 -11.85
N ILE A 140 -4.88 -7.85 -12.68
CA ILE A 140 -4.47 -9.21 -12.35
C ILE A 140 -3.18 -9.56 -13.10
N VAL A 141 -2.22 -10.14 -12.37
CA VAL A 141 -0.99 -10.71 -12.92
C VAL A 141 -0.74 -12.05 -12.22
N GLY A 142 -1.06 -13.14 -12.86
CA GLY A 142 -0.93 -14.48 -12.28
C GLY A 142 -1.80 -14.63 -11.02
N ASN A 143 -1.17 -14.85 -9.90
CA ASN A 143 -1.80 -15.02 -8.59
C ASN A 143 -1.92 -13.72 -7.77
N THR A 144 -1.72 -12.57 -8.39
CA THR A 144 -1.78 -11.27 -7.72
C THR A 144 -2.87 -10.40 -8.33
N ILE A 145 -3.71 -9.80 -7.48
CA ILE A 145 -4.61 -8.71 -7.84
C ILE A 145 -4.15 -7.43 -7.17
N SER A 146 -4.20 -6.32 -7.90
CA SER A 146 -3.83 -5.00 -7.39
C SER A 146 -4.77 -3.93 -7.91
N GLY A 147 -4.81 -2.78 -7.22
CA GLY A 147 -5.62 -1.64 -7.64
C GLY A 147 -5.22 -0.36 -6.93
N SER A 148 -5.65 0.78 -7.49
CA SER A 148 -5.43 2.10 -6.90
C SER A 148 -6.74 2.87 -6.81
N ILE A 149 -6.98 3.49 -5.65
CA ILE A 149 -8.22 4.22 -5.33
C ILE A 149 -7.86 5.64 -4.91
N SER A 150 -8.55 6.63 -5.49
CA SER A 150 -8.40 8.02 -5.06
C SER A 150 -8.79 8.19 -3.59
N GLY A 151 -7.96 8.89 -2.82
CA GLY A 151 -8.23 9.22 -1.43
C GLY A 151 -9.47 10.11 -1.24
N SER A 152 -9.98 10.74 -2.32
CA SER A 152 -11.25 11.48 -2.28
C SER A 152 -12.45 10.58 -2.02
N LEU A 153 -12.38 9.29 -2.40
CA LEU A 153 -13.42 8.28 -2.13
C LEU A 153 -13.33 7.70 -0.71
N LEU A 154 -12.25 7.97 0.00
CA LEU A 154 -11.92 7.44 1.31
C LEU A 154 -11.67 8.57 2.31
N ALA A 155 -12.63 9.51 2.40
CA ALA A 155 -12.56 10.63 3.34
C ALA A 155 -12.42 10.14 4.79
N SER A 156 -11.69 10.89 5.61
CA SER A 156 -11.48 10.59 7.03
C SER A 156 -12.80 10.53 7.80
N THR A 157 -12.85 9.62 8.77
CA THR A 157 -13.90 9.53 9.79
C THR A 157 -13.35 9.72 11.20
N GLY A 158 -12.05 10.07 11.32
CA GLY A 158 -11.40 10.33 12.60
C GLY A 158 -9.88 10.25 12.53
N PHE A 159 -9.31 9.40 11.70
CA PHE A 159 -7.87 9.27 11.52
C PHE A 159 -7.35 10.11 10.35
N ALA A 160 -6.08 10.52 10.38
CA ALA A 160 -5.40 10.96 9.18
C ALA A 160 -5.29 9.79 8.17
N LYS A 161 -5.28 10.06 6.87
CA LYS A 161 -5.24 9.00 5.85
C LYS A 161 -3.99 8.11 5.95
N SER A 162 -2.88 8.66 6.44
CA SER A 162 -1.64 7.92 6.75
C SER A 162 -1.78 6.95 7.92
N ASP A 163 -2.80 7.13 8.76
CA ASP A 163 -3.00 6.37 9.99
C ASP A 163 -4.15 5.36 9.87
N TYR A 164 -4.73 5.23 8.66
CA TYR A 164 -5.74 4.21 8.41
C TYR A 164 -5.16 2.83 8.66
N THR A 165 -6.02 1.93 9.12
CA THR A 165 -5.65 0.52 9.26
C THR A 165 -6.53 -0.34 8.36
N TRP A 166 -6.04 -1.53 8.00
CA TRP A 166 -6.70 -2.37 7.01
C TRP A 166 -6.55 -3.85 7.32
N ASN A 167 -7.43 -4.63 6.68
CA ASN A 167 -7.40 -6.08 6.60
C ASN A 167 -7.90 -6.51 5.22
N LEU A 168 -7.38 -7.60 4.67
CA LEU A 168 -7.84 -8.20 3.41
C LEU A 168 -8.64 -9.48 3.72
N TRP A 169 -9.77 -9.67 3.02
CA TRP A 169 -10.50 -10.93 3.01
C TRP A 169 -11.03 -11.24 1.60
N PRO A 170 -10.66 -12.39 1.02
CA PRO A 170 -11.32 -12.95 -0.15
C PRO A 170 -12.68 -13.52 0.21
N ARG A 171 -13.63 -13.53 -0.75
CA ARG A 171 -14.94 -14.13 -0.54
C ARG A 171 -15.67 -14.43 -1.84
N ILE A 172 -16.70 -15.29 -1.78
CA ILE A 172 -17.53 -15.66 -2.94
C ILE A 172 -19.00 -15.21 -2.83
N GLY A 173 -19.36 -14.48 -1.80
CA GLY A 173 -20.75 -14.05 -1.55
C GLY A 173 -20.79 -12.94 -0.51
N THR A 174 -21.97 -12.72 0.09
CA THR A 174 -22.21 -11.60 1.01
C THR A 174 -22.38 -12.01 2.48
N THR A 175 -22.53 -13.30 2.78
CA THR A 175 -22.67 -13.83 4.13
C THR A 175 -21.30 -14.18 4.73
N ASN A 176 -21.19 -14.24 6.05
CA ASN A 176 -19.91 -14.46 6.73
C ASN A 176 -19.25 -15.82 6.41
N ASN A 177 -20.06 -16.86 6.19
CA ASN A 177 -19.56 -18.17 5.79
C ASN A 177 -19.00 -18.24 4.36
N THR A 178 -19.05 -17.15 3.61
CA THR A 178 -18.45 -17.03 2.29
C THR A 178 -17.10 -16.29 2.31
N ILE A 179 -16.65 -15.81 3.46
CA ILE A 179 -15.32 -15.30 3.69
C ILE A 179 -14.38 -16.49 3.86
N SER A 180 -13.36 -16.58 3.02
CA SER A 180 -12.44 -17.71 3.00
C SER A 180 -11.30 -17.57 4.01
N ASP A 181 -10.84 -16.33 4.22
CA ASP A 181 -9.63 -16.04 4.96
C ASP A 181 -9.60 -14.58 5.42
N PHE A 182 -8.71 -14.23 6.37
CA PHE A 182 -8.39 -12.88 6.79
C PHE A 182 -6.88 -12.66 6.85
N ALA A 183 -6.38 -11.66 6.16
CA ALA A 183 -4.97 -11.30 6.21
C ALA A 183 -4.77 -9.84 6.67
N PRO A 184 -4.15 -9.62 7.85
CA PRO A 184 -3.72 -10.64 8.81
C PRO A 184 -4.89 -11.20 9.64
N ASN A 185 -4.71 -12.39 10.20
CA ASN A 185 -5.69 -13.02 11.09
C ASN A 185 -5.97 -12.15 12.33
N GLY A 186 -7.25 -11.86 12.58
CA GLY A 186 -7.73 -11.31 13.86
C GLY A 186 -7.27 -9.89 14.20
N MET A 187 -6.80 -9.09 13.25
CA MET A 187 -6.40 -7.69 13.49
C MET A 187 -6.37 -6.86 12.21
N ASN A 188 -6.31 -5.54 12.38
CA ASN A 188 -5.91 -4.63 11.31
C ASN A 188 -4.43 -4.25 11.46
N VAL A 189 -3.80 -3.89 10.33
CA VAL A 189 -2.45 -3.31 10.27
C VAL A 189 -2.48 -1.92 9.64
N PRO A 190 -1.53 -1.02 9.98
CA PRO A 190 -1.47 0.32 9.39
C PRO A 190 -1.23 0.27 7.87
N VAL A 191 -1.77 1.25 7.14
CA VAL A 191 -1.36 1.49 5.77
C VAL A 191 0.12 1.87 5.72
N ALA A 192 0.84 1.35 4.73
CA ALA A 192 2.24 1.71 4.52
C ALA A 192 2.35 3.10 3.88
N ALA A 193 3.34 3.89 4.29
CA ALA A 193 3.70 5.09 3.56
C ALA A 193 4.31 4.68 2.21
N VAL A 194 3.72 5.14 1.10
CA VAL A 194 4.30 5.00 -0.23
C VAL A 194 5.12 6.25 -0.51
N PRO A 195 6.46 6.20 -0.47
CA PRO A 195 7.29 7.36 -0.73
C PRO A 195 7.03 7.91 -2.14
N GLU A 196 7.11 9.23 -2.28
CA GLU A 196 7.16 9.80 -3.62
C GLU A 196 8.34 9.19 -4.40
N PRO A 197 8.20 8.98 -5.70
CA PRO A 197 9.28 8.44 -6.50
C PRO A 197 10.57 9.20 -6.19
N THR A 198 11.65 8.46 -5.96
CA THR A 198 13.00 9.00 -5.71
C THR A 198 13.49 9.98 -6.80
N THR A 199 12.70 10.19 -7.83
CA THR A 199 12.90 11.17 -8.91
C THR A 199 13.20 12.56 -8.38
N TYR A 200 12.50 13.04 -7.34
CA TYR A 200 12.77 14.34 -6.74
C TYR A 200 14.09 14.35 -5.97
N ALA A 201 14.42 13.27 -5.27
CA ALA A 201 15.70 13.14 -4.58
C ALA A 201 16.87 13.04 -5.56
N LEU A 202 16.72 12.27 -6.64
CA LEU A 202 17.71 12.17 -7.71
C LEU A 202 17.87 13.48 -8.46
N MET A 203 16.80 14.23 -8.73
CA MET A 203 16.83 15.54 -9.36
C MET A 203 17.52 16.56 -8.46
N ALA A 204 17.25 16.57 -7.16
CA ALA A 204 17.95 17.41 -6.19
C ALA A 204 19.44 17.07 -6.12
N MET A 205 19.83 15.78 -6.07
CA MET A 205 21.21 15.34 -6.11
C MET A 205 21.91 15.72 -7.43
N GLY A 206 21.22 15.61 -8.57
CA GLY A 206 21.72 16.04 -9.88
C GLY A 206 22.01 17.54 -9.95
N LEU A 207 21.12 18.36 -9.41
CA LEU A 207 21.32 19.84 -9.34
C LEU A 207 22.49 20.21 -8.43
N VAL A 208 22.65 19.52 -7.30
CA VAL A 208 23.79 19.72 -6.39
C VAL A 208 25.10 19.32 -7.08
N ALA A 209 25.15 18.20 -7.79
CA ALA A 209 26.34 17.75 -8.53
C ALA A 209 26.76 18.76 -9.62
N ILE A 210 25.80 19.32 -10.36
CA ILE A 210 26.04 20.36 -11.37
C ILE A 210 26.54 21.66 -10.72
N GLY A 211 26.03 22.03 -9.54
CA GLY A 211 26.47 23.19 -8.78
C GLY A 211 27.94 23.14 -8.36
N PHE A 212 28.47 21.95 -8.07
CA PHE A 212 29.90 21.76 -7.75
C PHE A 212 30.82 21.62 -8.98
N ALA A 213 30.28 21.33 -10.15
CA ALA A 213 31.05 21.14 -11.38
C ALA A 213 31.41 22.44 -12.12
N ARG A 214 31.26 23.63 -11.49
CA ARG A 214 31.64 24.89 -12.14
C ARG A 214 33.14 24.92 -12.43
N PRO A 215 33.58 25.06 -13.71
CA PRO A 215 34.99 25.20 -14.04
C PRO A 215 35.54 26.49 -13.43
N LYS A 216 36.68 26.39 -12.72
CA LYS A 216 37.47 27.60 -12.34
C LYS A 216 37.84 28.36 -13.60
N GLN A 217 37.38 29.59 -13.71
CA GLN A 217 37.87 30.49 -14.78
C GLN A 217 39.39 30.62 -14.63
N PRO A 218 40.17 30.42 -15.72
CA PRO A 218 41.60 30.71 -15.70
C PRO A 218 41.77 32.20 -15.48
N GLY A 219 42.57 32.56 -14.46
CA GLY A 219 42.87 33.95 -14.13
C GLY A 219 43.45 34.68 -15.32
N GLN A 220 42.88 35.84 -15.67
CA GLN A 220 43.45 36.79 -16.61
C GLN A 220 44.80 37.27 -16.02
N GLN A 221 45.91 36.89 -16.67
CA GLN A 221 47.17 37.54 -16.44
C GLN A 221 47.08 38.98 -17.01
N LEU A 222 47.08 39.95 -16.12
CA LEU A 222 47.35 41.33 -16.46
C LEU A 222 48.83 41.44 -16.88
N ILE A 223 49.06 41.68 -18.16
CA ILE A 223 50.37 42.09 -18.69
C ILE A 223 50.47 43.60 -18.45
N GLY A 224 51.38 44.00 -17.56
CA GLY A 224 51.85 45.40 -17.39
C GLY A 224 53.31 45.49 -17.73
#